data_50b4f177aca1b8b4a06cec389bc4d0c6
#
_entry.id   50b4f177aca1b8b4a06cec389bc4d0c6
#
_cell.length_a   1.000
_cell.length_b   1.000
_cell.length_c   1.000
_cell.angle_alpha   90.00
_cell.angle_beta   90.00
_cell.angle_gamma   90.00
#
_symmetry.space_group_name_H-M   'P 1'
#
loop_
_entity.id
_entity.type
_entity.pdbx_description
1 polymer ?
#
loop_
_entity_poly.entity_id
_entity_poly.type
_entity_poly.pdbx_seq_one_letter_code
_entity_poly.pdbx_strand_id
1 'polypeptide(L)'
;GIARALVSHPEILLCDEATSALDPQTTKSVLELLKKINKEQGITIVMVTHEMDVIETVCDYVAVMEQGKVIETGSTLEIFSQPQHPTTKNFIQTVLQQQLPVNILKNLENQNHNSIYCLQFLGKSAQETVVQAVIKKFDISLNILFANMTEINGTVIGQMFIQLLGDPAIIQQAIEFLEQNGVKVEHSGDQV
;
A
#
# COMPACT_ATOMS: atom_id res chain seq x y z
N GLY A 1 -17.82 3.97 -25.22
CA GLY A 1 -17.88 2.78 -24.38
C GLY A 1 -18.90 2.90 -23.26
N ILE A 2 -18.55 3.52 -22.12
CA ILE A 2 -19.32 3.54 -20.87
C ILE A 2 -20.75 4.09 -21.07
N ALA A 3 -20.91 5.28 -21.67
CA ALA A 3 -22.24 5.89 -21.88
C ALA A 3 -23.21 4.98 -22.66
N ARG A 4 -22.70 4.25 -23.68
CA ARG A 4 -23.54 3.31 -24.44
C ARG A 4 -23.99 2.11 -23.59
N ALA A 5 -23.13 1.59 -22.72
CA ALA A 5 -23.45 0.48 -21.83
C ALA A 5 -24.51 0.88 -20.78
N LEU A 6 -24.47 2.12 -20.30
CA LEU A 6 -25.40 2.62 -19.30
C LEU A 6 -26.83 2.88 -19.82
N VAL A 7 -27.02 3.06 -21.13
CA VAL A 7 -28.35 3.29 -21.73
C VAL A 7 -29.32 2.14 -21.44
N SER A 8 -28.83 0.93 -21.29
CA SER A 8 -29.65 -0.25 -20.98
C SER A 8 -30.02 -0.40 -19.49
N HIS A 9 -29.64 0.54 -18.64
CA HIS A 9 -29.80 0.46 -17.18
C HIS A 9 -29.34 -0.88 -16.60
N PRO A 10 -28.05 -1.27 -16.79
CA PRO A 10 -27.57 -2.55 -16.33
C PRO A 10 -27.46 -2.62 -14.80
N GLU A 11 -27.65 -3.79 -14.22
CA GLU A 11 -27.35 -4.05 -12.83
C GLU A 11 -25.83 -4.24 -12.61
N ILE A 12 -25.12 -4.73 -13.64
CA ILE A 12 -23.68 -4.97 -13.64
C ILE A 12 -23.04 -4.32 -14.86
N LEU A 13 -22.02 -3.50 -14.64
CA LEU A 13 -21.19 -2.90 -15.69
C LEU A 13 -19.82 -3.58 -15.70
N LEU A 14 -19.47 -4.20 -16.84
CA LEU A 14 -18.13 -4.77 -17.04
C LEU A 14 -17.24 -3.76 -17.76
N CYS A 15 -16.10 -3.46 -17.15
CA CYS A 15 -15.07 -2.57 -17.67
C CYS A 15 -13.78 -3.38 -17.88
N ASP A 16 -13.44 -3.65 -19.13
CA ASP A 16 -12.22 -4.33 -19.51
C ASP A 16 -11.20 -3.29 -19.98
N GLU A 17 -10.12 -3.10 -19.21
CA GLU A 17 -9.05 -2.12 -19.44
C GLU A 17 -9.56 -0.73 -19.89
N ALA A 18 -10.62 -0.23 -19.28
CA ALA A 18 -11.35 0.97 -19.71
C ALA A 18 -10.52 2.26 -19.69
N THR A 19 -9.38 2.25 -19.03
CA THR A 19 -8.48 3.41 -18.81
C THR A 19 -7.13 3.29 -19.50
N SER A 20 -6.73 2.11 -19.97
CA SER A 20 -5.38 1.79 -20.45
C SER A 20 -4.88 2.65 -21.63
N ALA A 21 -5.78 3.24 -22.41
CA ALA A 21 -5.45 4.10 -23.54
C ALA A 21 -5.67 5.60 -23.29
N LEU A 22 -5.90 6.00 -22.02
CA LEU A 22 -6.19 7.37 -21.65
C LEU A 22 -4.98 8.04 -20.99
N ASP A 23 -4.92 9.36 -21.09
CA ASP A 23 -3.97 10.14 -20.31
C ASP A 23 -4.38 10.17 -18.82
N PRO A 24 -3.44 10.43 -17.89
CA PRO A 24 -3.72 10.34 -16.45
C PRO A 24 -4.86 11.24 -15.96
N GLN A 25 -5.04 12.43 -16.56
CA GLN A 25 -6.10 13.36 -16.18
C GLN A 25 -7.46 12.84 -16.60
N THR A 26 -7.56 12.31 -17.82
CA THR A 26 -8.78 11.69 -18.36
C THR A 26 -9.12 10.41 -17.58
N THR A 27 -8.12 9.58 -17.27
CA THR A 27 -8.28 8.39 -16.40
C THR A 27 -8.94 8.76 -15.10
N LYS A 28 -8.40 9.75 -14.37
CA LYS A 28 -8.96 10.22 -13.11
C LYS A 28 -10.42 10.64 -13.25
N SER A 29 -10.74 11.44 -14.27
CA SER A 29 -12.11 11.91 -14.51
C SER A 29 -13.09 10.77 -14.80
N VAL A 30 -12.64 9.74 -15.54
CA VAL A 30 -13.45 8.55 -15.84
C VAL A 30 -13.68 7.72 -14.59
N LEU A 31 -12.65 7.53 -13.75
CA LEU A 31 -12.77 6.78 -12.49
C LEU A 31 -13.70 7.49 -11.50
N GLU A 32 -13.61 8.82 -11.38
CA GLU A 32 -14.53 9.61 -10.55
C GLU A 32 -15.98 9.48 -11.06
N LEU A 33 -16.18 9.49 -12.37
CA LEU A 33 -17.49 9.29 -12.98
C LEU A 33 -18.03 7.89 -12.67
N LEU A 34 -17.23 6.83 -12.81
CA LEU A 34 -17.63 5.46 -12.48
C LEU A 34 -18.01 5.33 -11.00
N LYS A 35 -17.22 5.90 -10.11
CA LYS A 35 -17.52 5.93 -8.67
C LYS A 35 -18.85 6.65 -8.36
N LYS A 36 -19.10 7.77 -9.04
CA LYS A 36 -20.36 8.50 -8.92
C LYS A 36 -21.55 7.68 -9.41
N ILE A 37 -21.43 7.04 -10.59
CA ILE A 37 -22.48 6.19 -11.16
C ILE A 37 -22.79 5.00 -10.25
N ASN A 38 -21.76 4.30 -9.75
CA ASN A 38 -21.93 3.21 -8.79
C ASN A 38 -22.73 3.67 -7.58
N LYS A 39 -22.35 4.81 -6.98
CA LYS A 39 -23.00 5.35 -5.78
C LYS A 39 -24.43 5.83 -6.02
N GLU A 40 -24.69 6.51 -7.14
CA GLU A 40 -25.99 7.13 -7.44
C GLU A 40 -27.00 6.13 -8.01
N GLN A 41 -26.55 5.15 -8.77
CA GLN A 41 -27.43 4.18 -9.45
C GLN A 41 -27.43 2.80 -8.77
N GLY A 42 -26.52 2.55 -7.84
CA GLY A 42 -26.44 1.27 -7.11
C GLY A 42 -26.00 0.09 -8.00
N ILE A 43 -25.41 0.36 -9.16
CA ILE A 43 -24.92 -0.70 -10.07
C ILE A 43 -23.62 -1.30 -9.58
N THR A 44 -23.43 -2.58 -9.80
CA THR A 44 -22.14 -3.24 -9.56
C THR A 44 -21.21 -2.98 -10.73
N ILE A 45 -19.97 -2.52 -10.46
CA ILE A 45 -18.96 -2.33 -11.50
C ILE A 45 -17.87 -3.37 -11.31
N VAL A 46 -17.64 -4.19 -12.33
CA VAL A 46 -16.54 -5.16 -12.38
C VAL A 46 -15.49 -4.61 -13.34
N MET A 47 -14.30 -4.36 -12.82
CA MET A 47 -13.17 -3.84 -13.61
C MET A 47 -12.11 -4.93 -13.78
N VAL A 48 -11.66 -5.10 -15.01
CA VAL A 48 -10.46 -5.88 -15.33
C VAL A 48 -9.36 -4.89 -15.65
N THR A 49 -8.30 -4.89 -14.87
CA THR A 49 -7.17 -3.97 -15.03
C THR A 49 -5.89 -4.55 -14.45
N HIS A 50 -4.76 -4.12 -14.97
CA HIS A 50 -3.44 -4.34 -14.38
C HIS A 50 -2.88 -3.05 -13.73
N GLU A 51 -3.66 -1.96 -13.76
CA GLU A 51 -3.30 -0.66 -13.19
C GLU A 51 -3.67 -0.62 -11.70
N MET A 52 -2.68 -0.74 -10.83
CA MET A 52 -2.90 -0.77 -9.37
C MET A 52 -3.47 0.55 -8.84
N ASP A 53 -3.05 1.68 -9.42
CA ASP A 53 -3.58 3.01 -9.08
C ASP A 53 -5.10 3.10 -9.28
N VAL A 54 -5.62 2.38 -10.29
CA VAL A 54 -7.05 2.27 -10.55
C VAL A 54 -7.73 1.48 -9.43
N ILE A 55 -7.15 0.32 -9.07
CA ILE A 55 -7.67 -0.54 -8.01
C ILE A 55 -7.70 0.22 -6.67
N GLU A 56 -6.61 0.86 -6.32
CA GLU A 56 -6.46 1.65 -5.09
C GLU A 56 -7.51 2.77 -5.00
N THR A 57 -7.77 3.44 -6.14
CA THR A 57 -8.62 4.63 -6.18
C THR A 57 -10.11 4.32 -6.13
N VAL A 58 -10.58 3.25 -6.81
CA VAL A 58 -12.02 3.06 -7.05
C VAL A 58 -12.59 1.71 -6.64
N CYS A 59 -11.76 0.70 -6.40
CA CYS A 59 -12.28 -0.63 -6.07
C CYS A 59 -12.50 -0.81 -4.57
N ASP A 60 -13.61 -1.42 -4.19
CA ASP A 60 -13.90 -1.81 -2.81
C ASP A 60 -13.39 -3.23 -2.52
N TYR A 61 -13.40 -4.09 -3.52
CA TYR A 61 -13.05 -5.51 -3.44
C TYR A 61 -12.18 -5.93 -4.62
N VAL A 62 -11.22 -6.81 -4.38
CA VAL A 62 -10.24 -7.26 -5.38
C VAL A 62 -10.22 -8.78 -5.47
N ALA A 63 -10.15 -9.30 -6.69
CA ALA A 63 -9.83 -10.68 -6.99
C ALA A 63 -8.56 -10.71 -7.86
N VAL A 64 -7.47 -11.21 -7.29
CA VAL A 64 -6.19 -11.37 -8.01
C VAL A 64 -6.22 -12.66 -8.81
N MET A 65 -5.87 -12.58 -10.09
CA MET A 65 -5.87 -13.72 -11.00
C MET A 65 -4.48 -14.02 -11.52
N GLU A 66 -4.16 -15.31 -11.58
CA GLU A 66 -2.95 -15.82 -12.21
C GLU A 66 -3.27 -17.08 -13.01
N GLN A 67 -2.78 -17.16 -14.25
CA GLN A 67 -3.01 -18.29 -15.16
C GLN A 67 -4.50 -18.75 -15.25
N GLY A 68 -5.41 -17.76 -15.30
CA GLY A 68 -6.86 -18.02 -15.41
C GLY A 68 -7.54 -18.50 -14.11
N LYS A 69 -6.85 -18.49 -12.97
CA LYS A 69 -7.40 -18.86 -11.67
C LYS A 69 -7.37 -17.67 -10.72
N VAL A 70 -8.39 -17.54 -9.89
CA VAL A 70 -8.39 -16.62 -8.77
C VAL A 70 -7.48 -17.20 -7.68
N ILE A 71 -6.42 -16.45 -7.31
CA ILE A 71 -5.39 -16.87 -6.33
C ILE A 71 -5.56 -16.18 -4.98
N GLU A 72 -6.18 -15.01 -4.96
CA GLU A 72 -6.46 -14.28 -3.73
C GLU A 72 -7.65 -13.35 -3.93
N THR A 73 -8.48 -13.16 -2.88
CA THR A 73 -9.60 -12.23 -2.88
C THR A 73 -9.71 -11.55 -1.52
N GLY A 74 -10.15 -10.30 -1.51
CA GLY A 74 -10.37 -9.55 -0.28
C GLY A 74 -10.80 -8.12 -0.56
N SER A 75 -11.09 -7.36 0.48
CA SER A 75 -11.24 -5.91 0.35
C SER A 75 -9.94 -5.30 -0.19
N THR A 76 -10.04 -4.17 -0.88
CA THR A 76 -8.85 -3.47 -1.40
C THR A 76 -7.86 -3.20 -0.27
N LEU A 77 -8.35 -2.79 0.90
CA LEU A 77 -7.51 -2.55 2.07
C LEU A 77 -6.74 -3.81 2.53
N GLU A 78 -7.41 -4.97 2.61
CA GLU A 78 -6.77 -6.23 2.99
C GLU A 78 -5.69 -6.66 2.00
N ILE A 79 -6.01 -6.63 0.70
CA ILE A 79 -5.06 -7.00 -0.36
C ILE A 79 -3.82 -6.11 -0.35
N PHE A 80 -3.97 -4.81 -0.11
CA PHE A 80 -2.85 -3.87 -0.09
C PHE A 80 -2.07 -3.89 1.22
N SER A 81 -2.72 -4.12 2.37
CA SER A 81 -2.05 -4.09 3.68
C SER A 81 -1.47 -5.43 4.10
N GLN A 82 -2.10 -6.55 3.71
CA GLN A 82 -1.73 -7.90 4.18
C GLN A 82 -1.85 -8.96 3.07
N PRO A 83 -1.21 -8.77 1.91
CA PRO A 83 -1.26 -9.76 0.84
C PRO A 83 -0.68 -11.11 1.31
N GLN A 84 -1.38 -12.21 1.00
CA GLN A 84 -0.99 -13.55 1.42
C GLN A 84 -0.24 -14.30 0.31
N HIS A 85 -0.78 -14.23 -0.93
CA HIS A 85 -0.19 -14.95 -2.04
C HIS A 85 1.11 -14.28 -2.54
N PRO A 86 2.17 -15.04 -2.89
CA PRO A 86 3.45 -14.46 -3.37
C PRO A 86 3.27 -13.53 -4.56
N THR A 87 2.44 -13.90 -5.54
CA THR A 87 2.16 -13.06 -6.71
C THR A 87 1.53 -11.74 -6.32
N THR A 88 0.55 -11.74 -5.39
CA THR A 88 -0.08 -10.52 -4.87
C THR A 88 0.95 -9.65 -4.16
N LYS A 89 1.82 -10.25 -3.32
CA LYS A 89 2.91 -9.53 -2.65
C LYS A 89 3.82 -8.82 -3.65
N ASN A 90 4.22 -9.51 -4.73
CA ASN A 90 5.06 -8.93 -5.76
C ASN A 90 4.38 -7.75 -6.47
N PHE A 91 3.08 -7.87 -6.79
CA PHE A 91 2.32 -6.75 -7.37
C PHE A 91 2.28 -5.55 -6.44
N ILE A 92 1.90 -5.75 -5.18
CA ILE A 92 1.79 -4.68 -4.19
C ILE A 92 3.15 -4.02 -3.92
N GLN A 93 4.23 -4.81 -3.80
CA GLN A 93 5.59 -4.29 -3.61
C GLN A 93 6.03 -3.37 -4.74
N THR A 94 5.66 -3.70 -5.99
CA THR A 94 5.99 -2.87 -7.15
C THR A 94 5.28 -1.52 -7.10
N VAL A 95 4.01 -1.50 -6.70
CA VAL A 95 3.17 -0.30 -6.69
C VAL A 95 3.46 0.60 -5.50
N LEU A 96 3.52 0.03 -4.31
CA LEU A 96 3.78 0.80 -3.08
C LEU A 96 5.25 1.17 -2.91
N GLN A 97 6.11 0.85 -3.91
CA GLN A 97 7.56 1.04 -3.79
C GLN A 97 8.07 0.51 -2.43
N GLN A 98 7.63 -0.70 -2.07
CA GLN A 98 7.96 -1.32 -0.79
C GLN A 98 9.41 -1.80 -0.69
N GLN A 99 10.26 -1.39 -1.60
CA GLN A 99 11.68 -1.67 -1.58
C GLN A 99 12.47 -0.37 -1.45
N LEU A 100 13.54 -0.43 -0.68
CA LEU A 100 14.49 0.67 -0.63
C LEU A 100 15.04 0.96 -2.03
N PRO A 101 15.04 2.23 -2.47
CA PRO A 101 15.66 2.59 -3.74
C PRO A 101 17.11 2.08 -3.81
N VAL A 102 17.51 1.52 -4.94
CA VAL A 102 18.83 0.90 -5.15
C VAL A 102 20.00 1.84 -4.77
N ASN A 103 19.82 3.14 -4.99
CA ASN A 103 20.84 4.13 -4.61
C ASN A 103 21.00 4.28 -3.10
N ILE A 104 19.91 4.10 -2.33
CA ILE A 104 19.96 4.11 -0.86
C ILE A 104 20.66 2.84 -0.38
N LEU A 105 20.31 1.69 -0.95
CA LEU A 105 20.97 0.41 -0.64
C LEU A 105 22.48 0.47 -0.87
N LYS A 106 22.93 0.98 -2.01
CA LYS A 106 24.37 1.15 -2.32
C LYS A 106 25.10 2.05 -1.33
N ASN A 107 24.45 3.10 -0.84
CA ASN A 107 25.05 3.99 0.17
C ASN A 107 25.13 3.33 1.55
N LEU A 108 24.30 2.32 1.80
CA LEU A 108 24.25 1.57 3.05
C LEU A 108 25.20 0.36 3.05
N GLU A 109 25.72 -0.10 1.88
CA GLU A 109 26.62 -1.26 1.76
C GLU A 109 27.84 -1.19 2.67
N ASN A 110 28.24 0.01 3.08
CA ASN A 110 29.34 0.25 4.03
C ASN A 110 28.90 0.49 5.47
N GLN A 111 27.60 0.39 5.78
CA GLN A 111 27.03 0.62 7.11
C GLN A 111 26.40 -0.68 7.64
N ASN A 112 26.23 -0.75 8.96
CA ASN A 112 25.69 -1.93 9.62
C ASN A 112 24.22 -2.16 9.24
N HIS A 113 23.93 -3.07 8.29
CA HIS A 113 22.58 -3.42 7.83
C HIS A 113 21.65 -3.93 8.95
N ASN A 114 22.23 -4.43 10.05
CA ASN A 114 21.49 -4.94 11.21
C ASN A 114 20.68 -3.89 11.96
N SER A 115 20.72 -2.63 11.56
CA SER A 115 19.97 -1.54 12.17
C SER A 115 18.85 -0.96 11.31
N ILE A 116 18.52 -1.60 10.18
CA ILE A 116 17.49 -1.12 9.26
C ILE A 116 16.20 -1.88 9.47
N TYR A 117 15.13 -1.14 9.66
CA TYR A 117 13.79 -1.66 9.91
C TYR A 117 12.78 -1.04 8.95
N CYS A 118 11.81 -1.85 8.53
CA CYS A 118 10.63 -1.40 7.81
C CYS A 118 9.47 -1.28 8.80
N LEU A 119 8.94 -0.10 8.96
CA LEU A 119 7.74 0.18 9.74
C LEU A 119 6.55 0.22 8.80
N GLN A 120 5.50 -0.54 9.11
CA GLN A 120 4.24 -0.49 8.38
C GLN A 120 3.14 0.06 9.30
N PHE A 121 2.46 1.08 8.80
CA PHE A 121 1.41 1.81 9.51
C PHE A 121 0.06 1.55 8.84
N LEU A 122 -0.98 1.35 9.63
CA LEU A 122 -2.33 1.15 9.13
C LEU A 122 -3.34 1.99 9.94
N GLY A 123 -4.08 2.86 9.26
CA GLY A 123 -5.14 3.65 9.85
C GLY A 123 -4.65 4.56 10.96
N LYS A 124 -5.06 4.31 12.21
CA LYS A 124 -4.73 5.17 13.36
C LYS A 124 -3.23 5.31 13.60
N SER A 125 -2.47 4.22 13.50
CA SER A 125 -1.01 4.28 13.73
C SER A 125 -0.29 5.17 12.71
N ALA A 126 -0.85 5.36 11.51
CA ALA A 126 -0.32 6.27 10.50
C ALA A 126 -0.57 7.76 10.81
N GLN A 127 -1.55 8.05 11.66
CA GLN A 127 -1.95 9.43 12.04
C GLN A 127 -1.38 9.85 13.40
N GLU A 128 -0.90 8.92 14.21
CA GLU A 128 -0.37 9.17 15.54
C GLU A 128 1.13 9.50 15.49
N THR A 129 1.61 10.21 16.52
CA THR A 129 3.01 10.62 16.62
C THR A 129 3.90 9.51 17.22
N VAL A 130 3.67 8.24 16.82
CA VAL A 130 4.31 7.06 17.43
C VAL A 130 5.84 7.11 17.27
N VAL A 131 6.32 7.48 16.09
CA VAL A 131 7.76 7.60 15.79
C VAL A 131 8.41 8.68 16.69
N GLN A 132 7.73 9.81 16.88
CA GLN A 132 8.22 10.85 17.77
C GLN A 132 8.23 10.39 19.23
N ALA A 133 7.21 9.63 19.64
CA ALA A 133 7.12 9.09 21.00
C ALA A 133 8.30 8.14 21.32
N VAL A 134 8.69 7.30 20.34
CA VAL A 134 9.86 6.42 20.45
C VAL A 134 11.13 7.23 20.70
N ILE A 135 11.42 8.23 19.86
CA ILE A 135 12.63 9.04 19.98
C ILE A 135 12.69 9.79 21.33
N LYS A 136 11.52 10.24 21.83
CA LYS A 136 11.45 10.92 23.14
C LYS A 136 11.60 9.98 24.34
N LYS A 137 11.15 8.72 24.19
CA LYS A 137 11.11 7.76 25.29
C LYS A 137 12.40 6.97 25.45
N PHE A 138 13.10 6.72 24.35
CA PHE A 138 14.29 5.88 24.32
C PHE A 138 15.51 6.70 23.86
N ASP A 139 16.68 6.40 24.44
CA ASP A 139 17.95 7.04 24.07
C ASP A 139 18.51 6.39 22.80
N ILE A 140 17.84 6.66 21.67
CA ILE A 140 18.22 6.18 20.34
C ILE A 140 18.16 7.32 19.33
N SER A 141 18.97 7.21 18.29
CA SER A 141 18.86 8.05 17.11
C SER A 141 18.13 7.31 16.00
N LEU A 142 17.26 8.03 15.26
CA LEU A 142 16.49 7.49 14.17
C LEU A 142 16.78 8.29 12.89
N ASN A 143 17.18 7.60 11.85
CA ASN A 143 17.32 8.16 10.51
C ASN A 143 16.23 7.59 9.60
N ILE A 144 15.47 8.46 8.92
CA ILE A 144 14.47 8.04 7.92
C ILE A 144 15.19 7.90 6.60
N LEU A 145 15.22 6.68 6.06
CA LEU A 145 15.85 6.37 4.78
C LEU A 145 14.89 6.57 3.62
N PHE A 146 13.64 6.17 3.81
CA PHE A 146 12.56 6.29 2.83
C PHE A 146 11.21 6.25 3.55
N ALA A 147 10.22 6.98 3.06
CA ALA A 147 8.86 6.88 3.56
C ALA A 147 7.87 7.10 2.41
N ASN A 148 6.80 6.32 2.41
CA ASN A 148 5.68 6.46 1.50
C ASN A 148 4.37 6.27 2.27
N MET A 149 3.37 7.08 1.94
CA MET A 149 2.03 6.99 2.53
C MET A 149 0.99 7.13 1.42
N THR A 150 -0.01 6.29 1.45
CA THR A 150 -1.15 6.33 0.55
C THR A 150 -2.45 6.18 1.30
N GLU A 151 -3.57 6.56 0.68
CA GLU A 151 -4.91 6.43 1.25
C GLU A 151 -5.75 5.48 0.39
N ILE A 152 -6.23 4.39 0.99
CA ILE A 152 -7.11 3.42 0.36
C ILE A 152 -8.45 3.44 1.07
N ASN A 153 -9.52 3.81 0.36
CA ASN A 153 -10.88 3.87 0.89
C ASN A 153 -10.99 4.61 2.24
N GLY A 154 -10.33 5.77 2.37
CA GLY A 154 -10.35 6.59 3.58
C GLY A 154 -9.43 6.09 4.71
N THR A 155 -8.66 5.02 4.46
CA THR A 155 -7.70 4.48 5.42
C THR A 155 -6.28 4.75 4.93
N VAL A 156 -5.48 5.43 5.75
CA VAL A 156 -4.07 5.68 5.42
C VAL A 156 -3.25 4.42 5.68
N ILE A 157 -2.46 4.03 4.68
CA ILE A 157 -1.42 3.00 4.78
C ILE A 157 -0.08 3.70 4.63
N GLY A 158 0.85 3.44 5.54
CA GLY A 158 2.19 4.00 5.49
C GLY A 158 3.26 2.93 5.57
N GLN A 159 4.37 3.19 4.89
CA GLN A 159 5.58 2.41 5.03
C GLN A 159 6.77 3.35 5.20
N MET A 160 7.64 3.03 6.15
CA MET A 160 8.81 3.83 6.44
C MET A 160 10.01 2.91 6.69
N PHE A 161 11.07 3.10 5.94
CA PHE A 161 12.37 2.48 6.21
C PHE A 161 13.18 3.42 7.09
N ILE A 162 13.57 2.90 8.23
CA ILE A 162 14.36 3.65 9.23
C ILE A 162 15.65 2.91 9.56
N GLN A 163 16.64 3.68 9.95
CA GLN A 163 17.82 3.16 10.61
C GLN A 163 17.77 3.58 12.08
N LEU A 164 17.88 2.62 12.99
CA LEU A 164 17.96 2.86 14.42
C LEU A 164 19.41 2.73 14.88
N LEU A 165 19.90 3.74 15.61
CA LEU A 165 21.25 3.81 16.13
C LEU A 165 21.20 3.98 17.64
N GLY A 166 21.89 3.10 18.39
CA GLY A 166 21.90 3.11 19.84
C GLY A 166 22.29 1.75 20.42
N ASP A 167 22.07 1.57 21.70
CA ASP A 167 22.29 0.29 22.38
C ASP A 167 21.29 -0.77 21.84
N PRO A 168 21.73 -1.98 21.47
CA PRO A 168 20.85 -3.02 20.93
C PRO A 168 19.68 -3.39 21.85
N ALA A 169 19.88 -3.38 23.17
CA ALA A 169 18.82 -3.68 24.13
C ALA A 169 17.76 -2.57 24.17
N ILE A 170 18.18 -1.31 24.00
CA ILE A 170 17.26 -0.16 23.93
C ILE A 170 16.52 -0.15 22.60
N ILE A 171 17.18 -0.49 21.50
CA ILE A 171 16.54 -0.65 20.18
C ILE A 171 15.45 -1.71 20.24
N GLN A 172 15.70 -2.85 20.87
CA GLN A 172 14.70 -3.91 21.03
C GLN A 172 13.46 -3.43 21.81
N GLN A 173 13.65 -2.69 22.88
CA GLN A 173 12.54 -2.09 23.64
C GLN A 173 11.76 -1.04 22.82
N ALA A 174 12.45 -0.28 21.97
CA ALA A 174 11.83 0.67 21.08
C ALA A 174 10.97 -0.02 20.01
N ILE A 175 11.43 -1.16 19.47
CA ILE A 175 10.67 -2.00 18.54
C ILE A 175 9.41 -2.53 19.21
N GLU A 176 9.53 -3.13 20.40
CA GLU A 176 8.38 -3.63 21.16
C GLU A 176 7.36 -2.52 21.45
N PHE A 177 7.82 -1.31 21.74
CA PHE A 177 6.94 -0.16 21.93
C PHE A 177 6.20 0.22 20.65
N LEU A 178 6.87 0.20 19.48
CA LEU A 178 6.23 0.45 18.18
C LEU A 178 5.12 -0.59 17.92
N GLU A 179 5.41 -1.87 18.12
CA GLU A 179 4.46 -2.97 17.92
C GLU A 179 3.25 -2.87 18.86
N GLN A 180 3.45 -2.52 20.14
CA GLN A 180 2.37 -2.28 21.09
C GLN A 180 1.46 -1.11 20.70
N ASN A 181 1.97 -0.17 19.90
CA ASN A 181 1.21 0.96 19.38
C ASN A 181 0.69 0.72 17.94
N GLY A 182 0.61 -0.55 17.49
CA GLY A 182 -0.01 -0.94 16.25
C GLY A 182 0.83 -0.66 14.99
N VAL A 183 2.14 -0.48 15.15
CA VAL A 183 3.09 -0.41 14.04
C VAL A 183 3.68 -1.79 13.83
N LYS A 184 3.56 -2.35 12.62
CA LYS A 184 4.25 -3.60 12.29
C LYS A 184 5.71 -3.28 11.96
N VAL A 185 6.64 -4.00 12.60
CA VAL A 185 8.08 -3.80 12.41
C VAL A 185 8.68 -5.04 11.79
N GLU A 186 9.37 -4.87 10.68
CA GLU A 186 10.12 -5.94 10.00
C GLU A 186 11.60 -5.55 9.91
N HIS A 187 12.49 -6.48 10.21
CA HIS A 187 13.92 -6.27 10.03
C HIS A 187 14.26 -6.32 8.54
N SER A 188 14.91 -5.30 8.00
CA SER A 188 15.16 -5.18 6.56
C SER A 188 16.47 -5.86 6.13
N GLY A 189 17.26 -6.38 7.06
CA GLY A 189 18.52 -7.05 6.78
C GLY A 189 18.40 -8.36 5.99
N ASP A 190 17.21 -8.96 5.93
CA ASP A 190 16.96 -10.22 5.22
C ASP A 190 16.40 -10.00 3.79
N GLN A 191 16.20 -8.74 3.38
CA GLN A 191 15.61 -8.38 2.07
C GLN A 191 16.62 -7.64 1.14
N VAL A 192 17.89 -7.63 1.51
CA VAL A 192 18.97 -6.98 0.74
C VAL A 192 19.87 -8.00 0.06
#